data_811d97697534f87656069ca8a9a2a2ee
#
_entry.id   811d97697534f87656069ca8a9a2a2ee
#
_cell.length_a   1.000
_cell.length_b   1.000
_cell.length_c   1.000
_cell.angle_alpha   90.00
_cell.angle_beta   90.00
_cell.angle_gamma   90.00
#
_symmetry.space_group_name_H-M   'P 1'
#
loop_
_entity.id
_entity.type
_entity.pdbx_description
1 polymer ?
#
loop_
_entity_poly.entity_id
_entity_poly.type
_entity_poly.pdbx_seq_one_letter_code
_entity_poly.pdbx_strand_id
1 'polypeptide(L)'
;MGADEFRDYILGFIFYKYLSEKQHIFANKLLETEDVKDFTNVTELDDIEAIREESLEKLGYFLHPNELFDAITIRGNADTKGKSNFILEDLQGILNSIEQSTMGTESEDDFNQLFEDLDLGSTKLGRSVEARNTLIAKVLSHLNKIDFALEDSESDVLGDAYEYLIAQFASGAGKKAGEFYTPQQVSKILAKLVTMDKKRIKSAYDPACGSGSLLLRIAREADVGEFFGQELNRTTYNLARMNMILHDVHYSKFDIKQEDTLEHPAHLDRSFDVVVANPPFSAKWKGKDNPLNETDDRFSQYGALAPTTKADFAFVQHMIYQLNDSGTMAVVLPHGVLFRGAAEGKIREYIIKELNYLDAVIGLPANLFYGTSIPACILVFKKCRVHDDDILFIDASAEFEKVGNQNALTDAHVAKIVETYAKRESIDKYAHIAPLSEVAENDYNLNIARYVDTFEEEEPVDIAAVATELQALESAMQDTDATIAGYCKELGMPSPF
;
A
#
# COMPACT_ATOMS: atom_id res chain seq x y z
N MET A 1 1.73 23.91 -10.59
CA MET A 1 2.20 22.77 -9.81
C MET A 1 1.11 21.70 -9.82
N GLY A 2 1.40 20.48 -10.28
CA GLY A 2 0.46 19.38 -10.24
C GLY A 2 0.27 18.89 -8.81
N ALA A 3 -0.82 18.14 -8.56
CA ALA A 3 -1.07 17.54 -7.23
C ALA A 3 0.11 16.65 -6.78
N ASP A 4 0.68 15.89 -7.72
CA ASP A 4 1.80 14.99 -7.45
C ASP A 4 3.09 15.72 -7.05
N GLU A 5 3.32 16.91 -7.63
CA GLU A 5 4.52 17.71 -7.32
C GLU A 5 4.44 18.41 -5.96
N PHE A 6 3.23 18.57 -5.42
CA PHE A 6 3.00 19.21 -4.12
C PHE A 6 2.89 18.20 -2.97
N ARG A 7 2.69 16.92 -3.31
CA ARG A 7 2.53 15.81 -2.37
C ARG A 7 3.65 15.75 -1.35
N ASP A 8 4.90 15.65 -1.82
CA ASP A 8 6.05 15.40 -0.97
C ASP A 8 6.26 16.53 0.05
N TYR A 9 5.98 17.78 -0.36
CA TYR A 9 6.01 18.92 0.56
C TYR A 9 4.92 18.87 1.62
N ILE A 10 3.67 18.53 1.25
CA ILE A 10 2.57 18.45 2.22
C ILE A 10 2.82 17.31 3.22
N LEU A 11 3.19 16.13 2.72
CA LEU A 11 3.47 14.97 3.57
C LEU A 11 4.67 15.24 4.49
N GLY A 12 5.75 15.83 3.99
CA GLY A 12 6.92 16.19 4.79
C GLY A 12 6.63 17.27 5.84
N PHE A 13 5.79 18.28 5.53
CA PHE A 13 5.43 19.30 6.53
C PHE A 13 4.44 18.78 7.59
N ILE A 14 3.54 17.88 7.24
CA ILE A 14 2.70 17.17 8.20
C ILE A 14 3.60 16.35 9.13
N PHE A 15 4.58 15.65 8.59
CA PHE A 15 5.51 14.86 9.36
C PHE A 15 6.37 15.74 10.30
N TYR A 16 6.93 16.86 9.81
CA TYR A 16 7.65 17.81 10.66
C TYR A 16 6.76 18.37 11.79
N LYS A 17 5.52 18.72 11.50
CA LYS A 17 4.58 19.17 12.52
C LYS A 17 4.33 18.09 13.57
N TYR A 18 4.14 16.84 13.15
CA TYR A 18 3.98 15.72 14.05
C TYR A 18 5.20 15.55 14.97
N LEU A 19 6.41 15.54 14.42
CA LEU A 19 7.64 15.44 15.22
C LEU A 19 7.71 16.58 16.23
N SER A 20 7.41 17.80 15.82
CA SER A 20 7.41 18.99 16.69
C SER A 20 6.40 18.89 17.83
N GLU A 21 5.14 18.53 17.55
CA GLU A 21 4.12 18.40 18.59
C GLU A 21 4.45 17.24 19.56
N LYS A 22 4.92 16.11 19.02
CA LYS A 22 5.35 14.95 19.84
C LYS A 22 6.49 15.32 20.78
N GLN A 23 7.53 16.02 20.27
CA GLN A 23 8.63 16.53 21.07
C GLN A 23 8.14 17.50 22.16
N HIS A 24 7.25 18.42 21.82
CA HIS A 24 6.72 19.41 22.76
C HIS A 24 5.92 18.74 23.90
N ILE A 25 5.03 17.81 23.56
CA ILE A 25 4.26 17.02 24.55
C ILE A 25 5.19 16.22 25.45
N PHE A 26 6.18 15.54 24.87
CA PHE A 26 7.15 14.73 25.61
C PHE A 26 7.97 15.59 26.58
N ALA A 27 8.54 16.69 26.10
CA ALA A 27 9.33 17.60 26.92
C ALA A 27 8.50 18.25 28.05
N ASN A 28 7.27 18.69 27.77
CA ASN A 28 6.38 19.21 28.79
C ASN A 28 6.05 18.19 29.89
N LYS A 29 5.93 16.91 29.52
CA LYS A 29 5.75 15.83 30.49
C LYS A 29 6.95 15.63 31.41
N LEU A 30 8.17 15.79 30.89
CA LEU A 30 9.37 15.78 31.71
C LEU A 30 9.44 16.97 32.70
N LEU A 31 8.89 18.11 32.27
CA LEU A 31 8.87 19.36 33.01
C LEU A 31 7.70 19.50 34.01
N GLU A 32 6.80 18.54 34.15
CA GLU A 32 5.60 18.66 34.99
C GLU A 32 5.91 19.04 36.45
N THR A 33 7.04 18.60 36.99
CA THR A 33 7.49 18.85 38.38
C THR A 33 8.44 20.03 38.53
N GLU A 34 8.83 20.66 37.42
CA GLU A 34 9.80 21.75 37.39
C GLU A 34 9.10 23.14 37.50
N ASP A 35 9.89 24.18 37.72
CA ASP A 35 9.41 25.57 37.77
C ASP A 35 8.95 26.04 36.39
N VAL A 36 9.67 25.67 35.33
CA VAL A 36 9.30 25.92 33.91
C VAL A 36 8.56 24.69 33.39
N LYS A 37 7.26 24.82 33.09
CA LYS A 37 6.38 23.72 32.66
C LYS A 37 6.17 23.62 31.17
N ASP A 38 6.61 24.60 30.40
CA ASP A 38 6.47 24.64 28.97
C ASP A 38 7.85 24.70 28.31
N PHE A 39 8.14 23.69 27.50
CA PHE A 39 9.41 23.54 26.81
C PHE A 39 9.79 24.76 25.96
N THR A 40 8.81 25.49 25.43
CA THR A 40 9.05 26.71 24.66
C THR A 40 9.69 27.83 25.48
N ASN A 41 9.60 27.77 26.81
CA ASN A 41 10.15 28.75 27.76
C ASN A 41 11.46 28.30 28.42
N VAL A 42 11.96 27.11 28.10
CA VAL A 42 13.23 26.61 28.62
C VAL A 42 14.38 27.37 27.96
N THR A 43 15.24 28.00 28.76
CA THR A 43 16.39 28.79 28.30
C THR A 43 17.72 28.29 28.83
N GLU A 44 17.71 27.54 29.93
CA GLU A 44 18.94 27.01 30.56
C GLU A 44 19.47 25.84 29.70
N LEU A 45 20.78 25.92 29.39
CA LEU A 45 21.43 24.94 28.51
C LEU A 45 21.46 23.53 29.12
N ASP A 46 21.63 23.43 30.43
CA ASP A 46 21.68 22.13 31.12
C ASP A 46 20.31 21.42 31.05
N ASP A 47 19.20 22.15 31.19
CA ASP A 47 17.86 21.63 31.09
C ASP A 47 17.54 21.18 29.65
N ILE A 48 17.96 21.97 28.66
CA ILE A 48 17.82 21.62 27.25
C ILE A 48 18.56 20.33 26.91
N GLU A 49 19.80 20.18 27.41
CA GLU A 49 20.61 18.98 27.17
C GLU A 49 20.02 17.74 27.86
N ALA A 50 19.51 17.87 29.09
CA ALA A 50 18.81 16.77 29.76
C ALA A 50 17.56 16.30 28.98
N ILE A 51 16.74 17.24 28.48
CA ILE A 51 15.60 16.93 27.67
C ILE A 51 16.03 16.30 26.32
N ARG A 52 17.15 16.75 25.75
CA ARG A 52 17.71 16.20 24.53
C ARG A 52 18.08 14.74 24.69
N GLU A 53 18.82 14.39 25.75
CA GLU A 53 19.23 13.00 26.02
C GLU A 53 18.01 12.07 26.14
N GLU A 54 17.01 12.45 26.93
CA GLU A 54 15.77 11.67 27.09
C GLU A 54 14.97 11.56 25.77
N SER A 55 14.93 12.65 24.98
CA SER A 55 14.23 12.65 23.68
C SER A 55 14.89 11.71 22.69
N LEU A 56 16.21 11.69 22.60
CA LEU A 56 16.95 10.78 21.72
C LEU A 56 16.72 9.32 22.11
N GLU A 57 16.65 9.01 23.40
CA GLU A 57 16.37 7.64 23.86
C GLU A 57 14.92 7.20 23.58
N LYS A 58 13.92 8.09 23.79
CA LYS A 58 12.51 7.72 23.75
C LYS A 58 11.83 8.02 22.43
N LEU A 59 12.21 9.11 21.76
CA LEU A 59 11.62 9.52 20.49
C LEU A 59 12.51 9.21 19.29
N GLY A 60 13.84 9.12 19.52
CA GLY A 60 14.83 8.89 18.48
C GLY A 60 15.34 10.16 17.80
N TYR A 61 14.87 11.35 18.18
CA TYR A 61 15.26 12.64 17.60
C TYR A 61 15.09 13.75 18.62
N PHE A 62 15.62 14.95 18.30
CA PHE A 62 15.46 16.14 19.10
C PHE A 62 15.25 17.39 18.27
N LEU A 63 14.42 18.31 18.79
CA LEU A 63 14.17 19.65 18.28
C LEU A 63 14.35 20.65 19.42
N HIS A 64 15.10 21.73 19.17
CA HIS A 64 15.20 22.83 20.12
C HIS A 64 13.86 23.60 20.24
N PRO A 65 13.62 24.31 21.35
CA PRO A 65 12.39 25.11 21.54
C PRO A 65 12.07 26.06 20.39
N ASN A 66 13.09 26.69 19.82
CA ASN A 66 12.95 27.62 18.68
C ASN A 66 12.82 26.93 17.31
N GLU A 67 12.95 25.61 17.25
CA GLU A 67 12.80 24.78 16.06
C GLU A 67 11.42 24.12 15.98
N LEU A 68 10.58 24.30 16.99
CA LEU A 68 9.23 23.77 16.99
C LEU A 68 8.39 24.39 15.88
N PHE A 69 7.39 23.64 15.39
CA PHE A 69 6.54 24.03 14.26
C PHE A 69 5.81 25.35 14.51
N ASP A 70 5.32 25.58 15.72
CA ASP A 70 4.70 26.83 16.14
C ASP A 70 5.69 28.01 16.05
N ALA A 71 6.92 27.81 16.53
CA ALA A 71 7.94 28.85 16.53
C ALA A 71 8.29 29.33 15.11
N ILE A 72 8.49 28.42 14.15
CA ILE A 72 8.77 28.79 12.76
C ILE A 72 7.54 29.40 12.09
N THR A 73 6.33 28.94 12.40
CA THR A 73 5.10 29.47 11.85
C THR A 73 4.84 30.90 12.32
N ILE A 74 5.05 31.18 13.60
CA ILE A 74 4.94 32.53 14.17
C ILE A 74 5.97 33.47 13.51
N ARG A 75 7.22 33.03 13.35
CA ARG A 75 8.24 33.81 12.64
C ARG A 75 7.85 34.14 11.19
N GLY A 76 7.30 33.15 10.47
CA GLY A 76 6.85 33.34 9.07
C GLY A 76 5.66 34.28 8.91
N ASN A 77 4.80 34.35 9.94
CA ASN A 77 3.59 35.18 9.96
C ASN A 77 3.81 36.57 10.58
N ALA A 78 4.98 36.84 11.16
CA ALA A 78 5.26 38.14 11.77
C ALA A 78 5.20 39.24 10.70
N ASP A 79 4.06 39.92 10.64
CA ASP A 79 3.78 41.01 9.68
C ASP A 79 4.53 42.29 10.10
N THR A 80 5.77 42.37 9.68
CA THR A 80 6.56 43.58 9.78
C THR A 80 6.34 44.41 8.52
N LYS A 81 5.29 45.24 8.48
CA LYS A 81 4.96 46.19 7.42
C LYS A 81 4.68 45.58 6.04
N GLY A 82 3.89 44.50 6.00
CA GLY A 82 3.46 43.87 4.74
C GLY A 82 4.53 43.00 4.06
N LYS A 83 5.58 42.61 4.78
CA LYS A 83 6.57 41.59 4.33
C LYS A 83 6.54 40.43 5.26
N SER A 84 6.26 39.23 4.73
CA SER A 84 6.51 37.97 5.50
C SER A 84 8.00 37.88 5.81
N ASN A 85 8.34 37.48 7.04
CA ASN A 85 9.72 37.19 7.38
C ASN A 85 10.24 36.05 6.51
N PHE A 86 11.52 36.08 6.18
CA PHE A 86 12.18 35.05 5.43
C PHE A 86 12.41 33.83 6.35
N ILE A 87 11.86 32.68 6.00
CA ILE A 87 11.94 31.46 6.82
C ILE A 87 12.51 30.24 6.08
N LEU A 88 12.80 30.32 4.78
CA LEU A 88 13.24 29.15 3.99
C LEU A 88 14.56 28.58 4.49
N GLU A 89 15.53 29.44 4.81
CA GLU A 89 16.84 29.01 5.34
C GLU A 89 16.70 28.43 6.75
N ASP A 90 15.86 29.06 7.60
CA ASP A 90 15.56 28.55 8.94
C ASP A 90 14.90 27.18 8.86
N LEU A 91 13.88 27.01 8.00
CA LEU A 91 13.19 25.75 7.82
C LEU A 91 14.14 24.63 7.33
N GLN A 92 14.99 24.95 6.33
CA GLN A 92 16.00 24.00 5.87
C GLN A 92 16.97 23.63 7.00
N GLY A 93 17.38 24.61 7.79
CA GLY A 93 18.23 24.40 8.96
C GLY A 93 17.57 23.46 10.00
N ILE A 94 16.28 23.66 10.27
CA ILE A 94 15.51 22.83 11.20
C ILE A 94 15.40 21.37 10.70
N LEU A 95 15.07 21.16 9.43
CA LEU A 95 14.99 19.80 8.87
C LEU A 95 16.34 19.08 8.95
N ASN A 96 17.44 19.80 8.67
CA ASN A 96 18.79 19.25 8.85
C ASN A 96 19.14 19.02 10.34
N SER A 97 18.66 19.86 11.26
CA SER A 97 18.88 19.72 12.71
C SER A 97 18.24 18.44 13.24
N ILE A 98 17.04 18.09 12.77
CA ILE A 98 16.40 16.82 13.13
C ILE A 98 17.31 15.64 12.76
N GLU A 99 17.77 15.58 11.51
CA GLU A 99 18.66 14.52 11.03
C GLU A 99 20.00 14.52 11.81
N GLN A 100 20.59 15.67 12.03
CA GLN A 100 21.86 15.78 12.78
C GLN A 100 21.74 15.40 14.25
N SER A 101 20.57 15.59 14.86
CA SER A 101 20.36 15.22 16.26
C SER A 101 20.51 13.72 16.50
N THR A 102 20.28 12.91 15.47
CA THR A 102 20.31 11.44 15.54
C THR A 102 21.67 10.83 15.23
N MET A 103 22.66 11.63 14.79
CA MET A 103 23.98 11.12 14.41
C MET A 103 24.67 10.42 15.58
N GLY A 104 25.09 9.17 15.35
CA GLY A 104 25.74 8.32 16.35
C GLY A 104 24.78 7.68 17.36
N THR A 105 23.47 7.80 17.17
CA THR A 105 22.44 7.12 17.96
C THR A 105 21.89 5.88 17.22
N GLU A 106 21.08 5.06 17.91
CA GLU A 106 20.45 3.89 17.30
C GLU A 106 19.42 4.26 16.21
N SER A 107 18.89 5.47 16.24
CA SER A 107 17.88 5.97 15.26
C SER A 107 18.50 6.66 14.04
N GLU A 108 19.81 6.75 13.91
CA GLU A 108 20.48 7.46 12.81
C GLU A 108 19.98 6.99 11.43
N ASP A 109 19.93 5.68 11.22
CA ASP A 109 19.48 5.11 9.94
C ASP A 109 18.03 5.52 9.59
N ASP A 110 17.16 5.69 10.59
CA ASP A 110 15.74 5.99 10.40
C ASP A 110 15.48 7.46 10.08
N PHE A 111 16.39 8.36 10.45
CA PHE A 111 16.27 9.79 10.21
C PHE A 111 17.23 10.32 9.14
N ASN A 112 18.28 9.58 8.79
CA ASN A 112 19.27 10.00 7.80
C ASN A 112 18.63 10.27 6.43
N GLN A 113 18.80 11.48 5.90
CA GLN A 113 18.26 11.94 4.62
C GLN A 113 16.73 11.78 4.50
N LEU A 114 16.02 11.85 5.61
CA LEU A 114 14.56 11.63 5.65
C LEU A 114 13.81 12.74 4.91
N PHE A 115 14.32 13.97 4.92
CA PHE A 115 13.73 15.15 4.31
C PHE A 115 14.35 15.54 2.96
N GLU A 116 15.17 14.69 2.33
CA GLU A 116 15.89 15.04 1.09
C GLU A 116 14.96 15.38 -0.09
N ASP A 117 13.73 14.83 -0.09
CA ASP A 117 12.74 15.11 -1.12
C ASP A 117 12.09 16.50 -0.99
N LEU A 118 12.34 17.22 0.13
CA LEU A 118 11.84 18.58 0.37
C LEU A 118 12.78 19.64 -0.18
N ASP A 119 12.89 19.73 -1.50
CA ASP A 119 13.69 20.80 -2.16
C ASP A 119 13.01 22.17 -2.05
N LEU A 120 13.29 22.89 -0.96
CA LEU A 120 12.78 24.25 -0.73
C LEU A 120 13.31 25.29 -1.74
N GLY A 121 14.38 24.95 -2.48
CA GLY A 121 14.96 25.74 -3.57
C GLY A 121 14.22 25.57 -4.90
N SER A 122 13.33 24.61 -5.03
CA SER A 122 12.68 24.24 -6.29
C SER A 122 11.89 25.39 -6.92
N THR A 123 12.12 25.64 -8.20
CA THR A 123 11.35 26.61 -8.99
C THR A 123 9.86 26.24 -9.15
N LYS A 124 9.52 25.00 -8.83
CA LYS A 124 8.13 24.50 -8.79
C LYS A 124 7.32 25.20 -7.69
N LEU A 125 7.93 25.54 -6.56
CA LEU A 125 7.31 26.27 -5.45
C LEU A 125 7.12 27.77 -5.78
N GLY A 126 7.91 28.32 -6.71
CA GLY A 126 7.84 29.71 -7.11
C GLY A 126 9.08 30.15 -7.87
N ARG A 127 8.92 31.09 -8.81
CA ARG A 127 10.01 31.57 -9.68
C ARG A 127 11.05 32.42 -8.96
N SER A 128 10.66 33.08 -7.87
CA SER A 128 11.58 33.87 -7.02
C SER A 128 11.63 33.24 -5.60
N VAL A 129 12.70 33.56 -4.89
CA VAL A 129 12.89 33.17 -3.49
C VAL A 129 11.75 33.71 -2.62
N GLU A 130 11.31 34.94 -2.85
CA GLU A 130 10.19 35.57 -2.13
C GLU A 130 8.87 34.85 -2.38
N ALA A 131 8.61 34.42 -3.63
CA ALA A 131 7.40 33.66 -3.98
C ALA A 131 7.39 32.29 -3.29
N ARG A 132 8.53 31.59 -3.25
CA ARG A 132 8.68 30.31 -2.53
C ARG A 132 8.45 30.50 -1.03
N ASN A 133 9.09 31.49 -0.45
CA ASN A 133 8.93 31.81 0.97
C ASN A 133 7.46 32.10 1.34
N THR A 134 6.80 32.93 0.54
CA THR A 134 5.39 33.27 0.76
C THR A 134 4.47 32.04 0.69
N LEU A 135 4.72 31.15 -0.28
CA LEU A 135 3.95 29.92 -0.42
C LEU A 135 4.15 28.99 0.79
N ILE A 136 5.42 28.74 1.16
CA ILE A 136 5.76 27.85 2.29
C ILE A 136 5.21 28.41 3.60
N ALA A 137 5.43 29.69 3.92
CA ALA A 137 4.90 30.35 5.11
C ALA A 137 3.36 30.21 5.20
N LYS A 138 2.66 30.35 4.06
CA LYS A 138 1.22 30.17 3.99
C LYS A 138 0.79 28.73 4.23
N VAL A 139 1.50 27.74 3.67
CA VAL A 139 1.22 26.31 3.91
C VAL A 139 1.41 25.97 5.38
N LEU A 140 2.54 26.34 5.98
CA LEU A 140 2.80 26.10 7.41
C LEU A 140 1.72 26.74 8.29
N SER A 141 1.32 28.01 7.98
CA SER A 141 0.25 28.69 8.70
C SER A 141 -1.11 28.01 8.59
N HIS A 142 -1.41 27.33 7.48
CA HIS A 142 -2.64 26.54 7.38
C HIS A 142 -2.55 25.23 8.15
N LEU A 143 -1.41 24.53 8.06
CA LEU A 143 -1.18 23.30 8.81
C LEU A 143 -1.22 23.55 10.33
N ASN A 144 -0.69 24.70 10.79
CA ASN A 144 -0.67 25.06 12.20
C ASN A 144 -2.07 25.20 12.86
N LYS A 145 -3.10 25.41 12.04
CA LYS A 145 -4.49 25.53 12.51
C LYS A 145 -5.16 24.16 12.70
N ILE A 146 -4.53 23.09 12.24
CA ILE A 146 -5.05 21.73 12.36
C ILE A 146 -4.51 21.14 13.66
N ASP A 147 -5.40 20.82 14.58
CA ASP A 147 -5.06 20.06 15.78
C ASP A 147 -4.90 18.58 15.41
N PHE A 148 -3.72 18.00 15.71
CA PHE A 148 -3.46 16.60 15.45
C PHE A 148 -3.96 15.68 16.57
N ALA A 149 -4.45 16.25 17.69
CA ALA A 149 -5.01 15.52 18.83
C ALA A 149 -4.11 14.38 19.35
N LEU A 150 -2.78 14.60 19.38
CA LEU A 150 -1.79 13.58 19.73
C LEU A 150 -1.86 13.10 21.19
N GLU A 151 -2.59 13.82 22.06
CA GLU A 151 -2.86 13.42 23.44
C GLU A 151 -4.00 12.41 23.56
N ASP A 152 -4.84 12.27 22.51
CA ASP A 152 -5.93 11.29 22.46
C ASP A 152 -5.39 9.92 22.01
N SER A 153 -5.09 9.07 22.99
CA SER A 153 -4.45 7.76 22.77
C SER A 153 -5.40 6.67 22.24
N GLU A 154 -6.72 6.94 22.10
CA GLU A 154 -7.69 5.90 21.73
C GLU A 154 -7.78 5.65 20.21
N SER A 155 -7.29 6.55 19.37
CA SER A 155 -7.37 6.40 17.91
C SER A 155 -6.16 6.98 17.17
N ASP A 156 -5.64 6.22 16.20
CA ASP A 156 -4.56 6.65 15.29
C ASP A 156 -5.14 7.51 14.13
N VAL A 157 -5.81 8.62 14.50
CA VAL A 157 -6.50 9.49 13.53
C VAL A 157 -5.51 10.14 12.56
N LEU A 158 -4.35 10.56 13.06
CA LEU A 158 -3.35 11.22 12.22
C LEU A 158 -2.72 10.25 11.22
N GLY A 159 -2.34 9.05 11.67
CA GLY A 159 -1.82 8.01 10.79
C GLY A 159 -2.83 7.61 9.72
N ASP A 160 -4.11 7.43 10.07
CA ASP A 160 -5.18 7.17 9.11
C ASP A 160 -5.36 8.31 8.10
N ALA A 161 -5.28 9.56 8.55
CA ALA A 161 -5.34 10.72 7.66
C ALA A 161 -4.13 10.79 6.72
N TYR A 162 -2.95 10.43 7.22
CA TYR A 162 -1.73 10.39 6.42
C TYR A 162 -1.78 9.29 5.36
N GLU A 163 -2.20 8.08 5.71
CA GLU A 163 -2.45 7.00 4.75
C GLU A 163 -3.50 7.39 3.70
N TYR A 164 -4.58 8.07 4.12
CA TYR A 164 -5.58 8.58 3.18
C TYR A 164 -4.97 9.58 2.18
N LEU A 165 -4.11 10.50 2.63
CA LEU A 165 -3.42 11.44 1.75
C LEU A 165 -2.49 10.71 0.78
N ILE A 166 -1.72 9.72 1.24
CA ILE A 166 -0.89 8.86 0.38
C ILE A 166 -1.76 8.22 -0.72
N ALA A 167 -2.91 7.64 -0.35
CA ALA A 167 -3.84 7.03 -1.29
C ALA A 167 -4.41 8.03 -2.32
N GLN A 168 -4.80 9.24 -1.88
CA GLN A 168 -5.32 10.28 -2.76
C GLN A 168 -4.26 10.76 -3.76
N PHE A 169 -3.05 10.97 -3.31
CA PHE A 169 -1.93 11.34 -4.19
C PHE A 169 -1.56 10.20 -5.15
N ALA A 170 -1.63 8.94 -4.69
CA ALA A 170 -1.45 7.79 -5.55
C ALA A 170 -2.51 7.73 -6.66
N SER A 171 -3.78 8.00 -6.35
CA SER A 171 -4.86 8.00 -7.34
C SER A 171 -4.67 9.04 -8.45
N GLY A 172 -4.04 10.18 -8.15
CA GLY A 172 -3.70 11.26 -9.10
C GLY A 172 -2.47 10.98 -9.98
N ALA A 173 -1.57 10.11 -9.55
CA ALA A 173 -0.28 9.85 -10.22
C ALA A 173 -0.36 8.93 -11.48
N GLY A 174 -1.54 8.45 -11.85
CA GLY A 174 -1.76 7.65 -13.07
C GLY A 174 -1.09 6.27 -13.01
N LYS A 175 -0.42 5.85 -14.12
CA LYS A 175 0.15 4.49 -14.23
C LYS A 175 1.22 4.13 -13.17
N LYS A 176 1.88 5.12 -12.59
CA LYS A 176 2.89 4.89 -11.53
C LYS A 176 2.28 4.68 -10.16
N ALA A 177 1.01 5.02 -9.97
CA ALA A 177 0.34 4.96 -8.68
C ALA A 177 0.19 3.54 -8.13
N GLY A 178 -0.05 2.54 -8.98
CA GLY A 178 -0.17 1.14 -8.59
C GLY A 178 1.14 0.49 -8.15
N GLU A 179 2.28 1.16 -8.34
CA GLU A 179 3.60 0.63 -7.96
C GLU A 179 3.95 0.88 -6.50
N PHE A 180 3.25 1.79 -5.79
CA PHE A 180 3.60 2.13 -4.40
C PHE A 180 2.40 2.18 -3.42
N TYR A 181 1.19 1.85 -3.88
CA TYR A 181 0.01 1.85 -3.02
C TYR A 181 -0.89 0.64 -3.24
N THR A 182 -1.14 -0.10 -2.19
CA THR A 182 -2.09 -1.22 -2.18
C THR A 182 -3.47 -0.74 -1.68
N PRO A 183 -4.58 -1.03 -2.39
CA PRO A 183 -5.91 -0.68 -1.90
C PRO A 183 -6.16 -1.19 -0.48
N GLN A 184 -6.73 -0.36 0.39
CA GLN A 184 -6.88 -0.66 1.82
C GLN A 184 -7.58 -2.00 2.10
N GLN A 185 -8.63 -2.34 1.33
CA GLN A 185 -9.35 -3.60 1.51
C GLN A 185 -8.50 -4.80 1.11
N VAL A 186 -7.64 -4.66 0.10
CA VAL A 186 -6.69 -5.72 -0.28
C VAL A 186 -5.66 -5.91 0.82
N SER A 187 -5.10 -4.81 1.36
CA SER A 187 -4.19 -4.86 2.52
C SER A 187 -4.85 -5.53 3.73
N LYS A 188 -6.15 -5.26 3.96
CA LYS A 188 -6.94 -5.87 5.04
C LYS A 188 -7.12 -7.38 4.84
N ILE A 189 -7.35 -7.83 3.61
CA ILE A 189 -7.41 -9.27 3.30
C ILE A 189 -6.05 -9.91 3.59
N LEU A 190 -4.96 -9.38 3.03
CA LEU A 190 -3.62 -9.92 3.25
C LEU A 190 -3.28 -10.02 4.74
N ALA A 191 -3.46 -8.93 5.49
CA ALA A 191 -3.20 -8.88 6.92
C ALA A 191 -3.99 -9.95 7.68
N LYS A 192 -5.31 -10.06 7.43
CA LYS A 192 -6.17 -11.07 8.09
C LYS A 192 -5.78 -12.51 7.73
N LEU A 193 -5.38 -12.77 6.48
CA LEU A 193 -4.94 -14.10 6.05
C LEU A 193 -3.66 -14.54 6.75
N VAL A 194 -2.68 -13.65 6.90
CA VAL A 194 -1.38 -14.00 7.48
C VAL A 194 -1.36 -13.98 9.01
N THR A 195 -2.31 -13.29 9.63
CA THR A 195 -2.45 -13.21 11.10
C THR A 195 -3.49 -14.17 11.66
N MET A 196 -4.16 -14.93 10.80
CA MET A 196 -5.24 -15.84 11.23
C MET A 196 -4.75 -16.75 12.38
N ASP A 197 -5.52 -16.75 13.48
CA ASP A 197 -5.21 -17.48 14.71
C ASP A 197 -3.93 -17.04 15.46
N LYS A 198 -3.29 -15.95 15.03
CA LYS A 198 -2.08 -15.41 15.66
C LYS A 198 -2.39 -14.08 16.33
N LYS A 199 -2.34 -14.02 17.67
CA LYS A 199 -2.47 -12.77 18.43
C LYS A 199 -1.15 -12.00 18.51
N ARG A 200 -0.03 -12.70 18.36
CA ARG A 200 1.32 -12.13 18.44
C ARG A 200 2.21 -12.71 17.33
N ILE A 201 2.95 -11.84 16.69
CA ILE A 201 3.89 -12.12 15.61
C ILE A 201 5.23 -11.52 16.02
N LYS A 202 6.31 -12.29 15.93
CA LYS A 202 7.64 -11.77 16.27
C LYS A 202 8.14 -10.79 15.22
N SER A 203 7.96 -11.15 13.94
CA SER A 203 8.47 -10.36 12.83
C SER A 203 7.57 -10.43 11.59
N ALA A 204 7.36 -9.29 10.96
CA ALA A 204 6.67 -9.15 9.68
C ALA A 204 7.62 -8.53 8.65
N TYR A 205 7.59 -9.03 7.40
CA TYR A 205 8.46 -8.58 6.31
C TYR A 205 7.69 -8.29 5.03
N ASP A 206 8.05 -7.20 4.37
CA ASP A 206 7.60 -6.86 3.01
C ASP A 206 8.80 -6.50 2.12
N PRO A 207 9.15 -7.34 1.12
CA PRO A 207 10.29 -7.12 0.23
C PRO A 207 10.10 -6.00 -0.81
N ALA A 208 8.91 -5.40 -0.90
CA ALA A 208 8.56 -4.31 -1.78
C ALA A 208 7.57 -3.38 -1.07
N CYS A 209 7.99 -2.87 0.10
CA CYS A 209 7.08 -2.34 1.12
C CYS A 209 6.37 -1.04 0.72
N GLY A 210 6.81 -0.38 -0.34
CA GLY A 210 6.19 0.87 -0.76
C GLY A 210 6.19 1.90 0.37
N SER A 211 5.02 2.42 0.69
CA SER A 211 4.82 3.35 1.82
C SER A 211 4.77 2.68 3.21
N GLY A 212 4.98 1.38 3.33
CA GLY A 212 4.88 0.65 4.59
C GLY A 212 3.44 0.34 5.04
N SER A 213 2.42 0.82 4.33
CA SER A 213 1.01 0.69 4.72
C SER A 213 0.55 -0.76 4.93
N LEU A 214 1.10 -1.72 4.16
CA LEU A 214 0.76 -3.13 4.33
C LEU A 214 1.32 -3.71 5.63
N LEU A 215 2.55 -3.34 6.01
CA LEU A 215 3.15 -3.72 7.30
C LEU A 215 2.35 -3.13 8.47
N LEU A 216 2.00 -1.85 8.41
CA LEU A 216 1.17 -1.20 9.42
C LEU A 216 -0.22 -1.83 9.52
N ARG A 217 -0.75 -2.33 8.41
CA ARG A 217 -2.04 -3.04 8.44
C ARG A 217 -1.99 -4.34 9.24
N ILE A 218 -0.85 -5.05 9.21
CA ILE A 218 -0.65 -6.26 10.02
C ILE A 218 -0.71 -5.92 11.52
N ALA A 219 -0.14 -4.77 11.92
CA ALA A 219 -0.16 -4.30 13.31
C ALA A 219 -1.58 -4.07 13.86
N ARG A 220 -2.56 -3.80 12.99
CA ARG A 220 -3.97 -3.65 13.39
C ARG A 220 -4.70 -4.97 13.64
N GLU A 221 -4.15 -6.06 13.15
CA GLU A 221 -4.75 -7.40 13.28
C GLU A 221 -4.05 -8.24 14.36
N ALA A 222 -2.77 -7.96 14.68
CA ALA A 222 -1.97 -8.69 15.67
C ALA A 222 -0.90 -7.80 16.31
N ASP A 223 -0.44 -8.16 17.51
CA ASP A 223 0.74 -7.54 18.15
C ASP A 223 2.01 -7.99 17.42
N VAL A 224 2.71 -7.06 16.76
CA VAL A 224 3.92 -7.30 15.98
C VAL A 224 5.14 -6.81 16.74
N GLY A 225 6.13 -7.68 16.92
CA GLY A 225 7.36 -7.34 17.61
C GLY A 225 8.26 -6.41 16.80
N GLU A 226 8.57 -6.79 15.56
CA GLU A 226 9.46 -6.05 14.66
C GLU A 226 8.94 -6.08 13.22
N PHE A 227 9.14 -4.98 12.50
CA PHE A 227 8.80 -4.82 11.10
C PHE A 227 10.06 -4.71 10.25
N PHE A 228 10.07 -5.42 9.15
CA PHE A 228 11.16 -5.38 8.17
C PHE A 228 10.60 -5.03 6.80
N GLY A 229 11.31 -4.18 6.09
CA GLY A 229 10.89 -3.79 4.75
C GLY A 229 12.07 -3.52 3.83
N GLN A 230 11.84 -3.64 2.54
CA GLN A 230 12.79 -3.18 1.54
C GLN A 230 12.07 -2.48 0.41
N GLU A 231 12.60 -1.34 -0.03
CA GLU A 231 12.01 -0.52 -1.08
C GLU A 231 13.11 0.00 -2.00
N LEU A 232 12.89 -0.13 -3.30
CA LEU A 232 13.85 0.31 -4.32
C LEU A 232 13.85 1.84 -4.48
N ASN A 233 12.66 2.45 -4.49
CA ASN A 233 12.50 3.87 -4.74
C ASN A 233 12.81 4.69 -3.49
N ARG A 234 13.75 5.62 -3.60
CA ARG A 234 14.22 6.44 -2.48
C ARG A 234 13.12 7.27 -1.81
N THR A 235 12.33 7.99 -2.61
CA THR A 235 11.23 8.81 -2.10
C THR A 235 10.18 7.97 -1.38
N THR A 236 9.86 6.80 -1.92
CA THR A 236 8.90 5.87 -1.33
C THR A 236 9.46 5.23 -0.06
N TYR A 237 10.76 4.94 -0.02
CA TYR A 237 11.48 4.49 1.17
C TYR A 237 11.43 5.53 2.30
N ASN A 238 11.67 6.82 1.99
CA ASN A 238 11.55 7.90 2.96
C ASN A 238 10.11 8.00 3.49
N LEU A 239 9.12 7.88 2.59
CA LEU A 239 7.71 7.87 2.95
C LEU A 239 7.35 6.70 3.88
N ALA A 240 7.91 5.51 3.67
CA ALA A 240 7.69 4.36 4.54
C ALA A 240 8.20 4.61 5.96
N ARG A 241 9.41 5.15 6.12
CA ARG A 241 9.98 5.50 7.44
C ARG A 241 9.12 6.56 8.16
N MET A 242 8.75 7.62 7.44
CA MET A 242 7.82 8.65 7.97
C MET A 242 6.50 8.03 8.42
N ASN A 243 5.94 7.12 7.63
CA ASN A 243 4.68 6.47 7.93
C ASN A 243 4.77 5.58 9.17
N MET A 244 5.86 4.80 9.33
CA MET A 244 6.10 4.01 10.54
C MET A 244 6.14 4.90 11.80
N ILE A 245 6.90 5.99 11.77
CA ILE A 245 7.04 6.92 12.89
C ILE A 245 5.70 7.63 13.20
N LEU A 246 4.94 8.02 12.18
CA LEU A 246 3.62 8.65 12.31
C LEU A 246 2.58 7.73 12.98
N HIS A 247 2.68 6.43 12.76
CA HIS A 247 1.88 5.41 13.42
C HIS A 247 2.43 4.96 14.77
N ASP A 248 3.31 5.76 15.37
CA ASP A 248 3.89 5.53 16.68
C ASP A 248 4.71 4.21 16.79
N VAL A 249 5.19 3.69 15.66
CA VAL A 249 6.13 2.58 15.66
C VAL A 249 7.49 3.12 16.07
N HIS A 250 7.97 2.65 17.22
CA HIS A 250 9.27 3.08 17.74
C HIS A 250 10.40 2.70 16.78
N TYR A 251 11.40 3.55 16.60
CA TYR A 251 12.51 3.34 15.67
C TYR A 251 13.21 1.96 15.86
N SER A 252 13.34 1.46 17.07
CA SER A 252 13.94 0.15 17.35
C SER A 252 13.07 -1.05 16.93
N LYS A 253 11.83 -0.82 16.46
CA LYS A 253 10.89 -1.87 16.08
C LYS A 253 10.70 -2.02 14.57
N PHE A 254 11.36 -1.20 13.77
CA PHE A 254 11.32 -1.38 12.32
C PHE A 254 12.71 -1.25 11.71
N ASP A 255 12.95 -1.96 10.63
CA ASP A 255 14.18 -1.91 9.85
C ASP A 255 13.81 -1.93 8.36
N ILE A 256 13.72 -0.74 7.76
CA ILE A 256 13.41 -0.59 6.34
C ILE A 256 14.68 -0.19 5.61
N LYS A 257 15.03 -0.91 4.54
CA LYS A 257 16.24 -0.66 3.76
C LYS A 257 15.92 -0.22 2.33
N GLN A 258 16.73 0.68 1.80
CA GLN A 258 16.59 1.18 0.43
C GLN A 258 17.56 0.45 -0.48
N GLU A 259 17.07 -0.56 -1.22
CA GLU A 259 17.89 -1.32 -2.17
C GLU A 259 16.97 -2.21 -3.04
N ASP A 260 17.54 -2.77 -4.15
CA ASP A 260 16.86 -3.76 -4.98
C ASP A 260 16.84 -5.13 -4.28
N THR A 261 15.68 -5.56 -3.84
CA THR A 261 15.46 -6.81 -3.10
C THR A 261 15.93 -8.05 -3.86
N LEU A 262 15.79 -8.07 -5.17
CA LEU A 262 16.14 -9.24 -5.96
C LEU A 262 17.65 -9.34 -6.20
N GLU A 263 18.33 -8.19 -6.32
CA GLU A 263 19.76 -8.12 -6.59
C GLU A 263 20.61 -7.96 -5.32
N HIS A 264 20.11 -7.19 -4.34
CA HIS A 264 20.81 -6.83 -3.10
C HIS A 264 19.86 -6.94 -1.90
N PRO A 265 19.44 -8.15 -1.53
CA PRO A 265 18.54 -8.36 -0.40
C PRO A 265 19.24 -8.01 0.93
N ALA A 266 18.63 -7.10 1.70
CA ALA A 266 19.22 -6.57 2.91
C ALA A 266 19.04 -7.48 4.14
N HIS A 267 18.05 -8.38 4.14
CA HIS A 267 17.64 -9.17 5.31
C HIS A 267 17.85 -10.68 5.14
N LEU A 268 18.82 -11.12 4.32
CA LEU A 268 19.05 -12.56 4.03
C LEU A 268 19.43 -13.40 5.24
N ASP A 269 19.95 -12.79 6.28
CA ASP A 269 20.34 -13.44 7.53
C ASP A 269 19.15 -13.76 8.45
N ARG A 270 17.93 -13.37 8.04
CA ARG A 270 16.69 -13.50 8.84
C ARG A 270 15.64 -14.35 8.14
N SER A 271 14.73 -14.89 8.94
CA SER A 271 13.47 -15.49 8.49
C SER A 271 12.32 -14.95 9.32
N PHE A 272 11.14 -14.83 8.72
CA PHE A 272 10.02 -14.07 9.26
C PHE A 272 8.80 -14.94 9.52
N ASP A 273 8.03 -14.61 10.57
CA ASP A 273 6.76 -15.28 10.89
C ASP A 273 5.68 -14.96 9.87
N VAL A 274 5.73 -13.73 9.33
CA VAL A 274 4.79 -13.23 8.34
C VAL A 274 5.55 -12.54 7.23
N VAL A 275 5.24 -12.91 5.97
CA VAL A 275 5.77 -12.26 4.79
C VAL A 275 4.60 -11.83 3.91
N VAL A 276 4.53 -10.55 3.58
CA VAL A 276 3.49 -10.00 2.72
C VAL A 276 4.10 -9.15 1.62
N ALA A 277 3.44 -9.05 0.48
CA ALA A 277 3.83 -8.08 -0.53
C ALA A 277 2.72 -7.81 -1.54
N ASN A 278 2.75 -6.61 -2.11
CA ASN A 278 2.17 -6.28 -3.39
C ASN A 278 3.32 -5.78 -4.31
N PRO A 279 4.15 -6.70 -4.84
CA PRO A 279 5.30 -6.30 -5.65
C PRO A 279 4.86 -5.67 -6.98
N PRO A 280 5.71 -4.86 -7.64
CA PRO A 280 5.37 -4.25 -8.91
C PRO A 280 5.08 -5.31 -9.97
N PHE A 281 3.86 -5.28 -10.55
CA PHE A 281 3.39 -6.32 -11.48
C PHE A 281 4.25 -6.43 -12.71
N SER A 282 4.76 -7.62 -12.97
CA SER A 282 5.59 -7.95 -14.14
C SER A 282 6.80 -6.99 -14.30
N ALA A 283 7.44 -6.62 -13.19
CA ALA A 283 8.65 -5.81 -13.20
C ALA A 283 9.78 -6.51 -13.96
N LYS A 284 10.68 -5.72 -14.51
CA LYS A 284 11.95 -6.24 -15.07
C LYS A 284 12.94 -6.45 -13.93
N TRP A 285 13.75 -7.50 -14.06
CA TRP A 285 14.88 -7.80 -13.18
C TRP A 285 16.01 -8.41 -13.98
N LYS A 286 17.19 -8.57 -13.40
CA LYS A 286 18.33 -9.10 -14.13
C LYS A 286 18.17 -10.58 -14.51
N GLY A 287 17.58 -11.40 -13.62
CA GLY A 287 17.36 -12.81 -13.88
C GLY A 287 18.63 -13.51 -14.38
N LYS A 288 18.55 -14.18 -15.53
CA LYS A 288 19.70 -14.86 -16.17
C LYS A 288 20.80 -13.92 -16.64
N ASP A 289 20.56 -12.61 -16.75
CA ASP A 289 21.58 -11.63 -17.14
C ASP A 289 22.55 -11.35 -15.98
N ASN A 290 22.21 -11.76 -14.75
CA ASN A 290 23.11 -11.87 -13.63
C ASN A 290 23.41 -13.36 -13.36
N PRO A 291 24.62 -13.88 -13.70
CA PRO A 291 24.96 -15.30 -13.52
C PRO A 291 24.90 -15.79 -12.07
N LEU A 292 25.01 -14.88 -11.08
CA LEU A 292 24.93 -15.24 -9.66
C LEU A 292 23.54 -15.74 -9.28
N ASN A 293 22.50 -15.30 -9.97
CA ASN A 293 21.14 -15.75 -9.72
C ASN A 293 20.91 -17.25 -9.98
N GLU A 294 21.73 -17.89 -10.84
CA GLU A 294 21.65 -19.33 -11.09
C GLU A 294 22.14 -20.17 -9.90
N THR A 295 22.99 -19.59 -9.06
CA THR A 295 23.57 -20.25 -7.87
C THR A 295 23.04 -19.68 -6.56
N ASP A 296 22.19 -18.66 -6.62
CA ASP A 296 21.56 -18.06 -5.45
C ASP A 296 20.55 -19.05 -4.84
N ASP A 297 20.68 -19.31 -3.54
CA ASP A 297 19.84 -20.27 -2.81
C ASP A 297 18.34 -19.94 -2.88
N ARG A 298 17.99 -18.68 -3.11
CA ARG A 298 16.59 -18.25 -3.31
C ARG A 298 15.99 -18.81 -4.59
N PHE A 299 16.79 -19.06 -5.65
CA PHE A 299 16.31 -19.36 -6.99
C PHE A 299 16.79 -20.72 -7.55
N SER A 300 17.94 -21.20 -7.14
CA SER A 300 18.65 -22.32 -7.78
C SER A 300 17.87 -23.64 -7.75
N GLN A 301 17.12 -23.90 -6.68
CA GLN A 301 16.44 -25.17 -6.48
C GLN A 301 15.24 -25.43 -7.42
N TYR A 302 14.69 -24.38 -8.06
CA TYR A 302 13.44 -24.46 -8.84
C TYR A 302 13.65 -24.91 -10.30
N GLY A 303 14.90 -25.14 -10.72
CA GLY A 303 15.23 -25.62 -12.06
C GLY A 303 15.00 -24.62 -13.20
N ALA A 304 14.59 -23.39 -12.87
CA ALA A 304 14.45 -22.28 -13.80
C ALA A 304 14.45 -20.94 -13.04
N LEU A 305 15.03 -19.91 -13.67
CA LEU A 305 14.87 -18.53 -13.20
C LEU A 305 13.61 -17.91 -13.79
N ALA A 306 12.92 -17.05 -13.04
CA ALA A 306 11.82 -16.25 -13.55
C ALA A 306 12.28 -15.41 -14.77
N PRO A 307 11.40 -15.13 -15.74
CA PRO A 307 11.77 -14.35 -16.92
C PRO A 307 12.28 -12.96 -16.54
N THR A 308 13.34 -12.46 -17.21
CA THR A 308 13.90 -11.11 -16.97
C THR A 308 12.89 -9.99 -17.15
N THR A 309 11.80 -10.24 -17.87
CA THR A 309 10.72 -9.27 -18.12
C THR A 309 9.56 -9.40 -17.15
N LYS A 310 9.60 -10.35 -16.20
CA LYS A 310 8.52 -10.66 -15.24
C LYS A 310 9.10 -11.25 -13.97
N ALA A 311 9.37 -10.38 -13.01
CA ALA A 311 9.94 -10.73 -11.71
C ALA A 311 8.92 -11.37 -10.75
N ASP A 312 7.65 -11.54 -11.16
CA ASP A 312 6.57 -12.00 -10.28
C ASP A 312 6.99 -13.21 -9.44
N PHE A 313 7.48 -14.29 -10.07
CA PHE A 313 7.94 -15.47 -9.35
C PHE A 313 9.31 -15.30 -8.67
N ALA A 314 10.16 -14.37 -9.09
CA ALA A 314 11.40 -14.07 -8.35
C ALA A 314 11.09 -13.50 -6.95
N PHE A 315 10.07 -12.62 -6.84
CA PHE A 315 9.57 -12.17 -5.55
C PHE A 315 8.97 -13.32 -4.73
N VAL A 316 8.16 -14.19 -5.34
CA VAL A 316 7.60 -15.36 -4.65
C VAL A 316 8.71 -16.27 -4.08
N GLN A 317 9.73 -16.57 -4.87
CA GLN A 317 10.86 -17.40 -4.47
C GLN A 317 11.66 -16.74 -3.32
N HIS A 318 11.93 -15.45 -3.42
CA HIS A 318 12.57 -14.67 -2.37
C HIS A 318 11.75 -14.69 -1.06
N MET A 319 10.44 -14.46 -1.15
CA MET A 319 9.54 -14.47 0.01
C MET A 319 9.47 -15.84 0.66
N ILE A 320 9.40 -16.93 -0.11
CA ILE A 320 9.43 -18.31 0.41
C ILE A 320 10.76 -18.59 1.12
N TYR A 321 11.86 -18.12 0.57
CA TYR A 321 13.19 -18.27 1.19
C TYR A 321 13.25 -17.62 2.57
N GLN A 322 12.71 -16.41 2.69
CA GLN A 322 12.70 -15.63 3.93
C GLN A 322 11.57 -16.01 4.91
N LEU A 323 10.65 -16.88 4.51
CA LEU A 323 9.59 -17.36 5.38
C LEU A 323 10.16 -18.40 6.38
N ASN A 324 9.89 -18.27 7.67
CA ASN A 324 10.26 -19.29 8.64
C ASN A 324 9.37 -20.55 8.52
N ASP A 325 9.76 -21.62 9.21
CA ASP A 325 9.09 -22.92 9.07
C ASP A 325 7.62 -22.93 9.54
N SER A 326 7.24 -22.04 10.44
CA SER A 326 5.86 -21.87 10.92
C SER A 326 5.17 -20.64 10.33
N GLY A 327 5.82 -19.98 9.39
CA GLY A 327 5.39 -18.71 8.81
C GLY A 327 4.23 -18.84 7.84
N THR A 328 3.53 -17.73 7.67
CA THR A 328 2.49 -17.55 6.66
C THR A 328 2.85 -16.39 5.75
N MET A 329 2.74 -16.61 4.46
CA MET A 329 3.00 -15.62 3.43
C MET A 329 1.75 -15.40 2.60
N ALA A 330 1.47 -14.14 2.24
CA ALA A 330 0.44 -13.78 1.26
C ALA A 330 0.95 -12.70 0.31
N VAL A 331 0.77 -12.92 -0.98
CA VAL A 331 1.28 -12.01 -2.02
C VAL A 331 0.23 -11.73 -3.07
N VAL A 332 0.13 -10.46 -3.48
CA VAL A 332 -0.72 -10.03 -4.59
C VAL A 332 0.07 -10.12 -5.89
N LEU A 333 -0.49 -10.75 -6.89
CA LEU A 333 0.15 -10.95 -8.19
C LEU A 333 -0.86 -10.79 -9.33
N PRO A 334 -0.40 -10.47 -10.56
CA PRO A 334 -1.29 -10.45 -11.72
C PRO A 334 -1.74 -11.88 -12.06
N HIS A 335 -2.99 -12.05 -12.48
CA HIS A 335 -3.60 -13.36 -12.82
C HIS A 335 -2.74 -14.23 -13.74
N GLY A 336 -1.91 -13.62 -14.58
CA GLY A 336 -1.01 -14.34 -15.49
C GLY A 336 -0.10 -15.36 -14.81
N VAL A 337 0.30 -15.16 -13.55
CA VAL A 337 1.15 -16.10 -12.79
C VAL A 337 0.50 -17.47 -12.61
N LEU A 338 -0.83 -17.53 -12.65
CA LEU A 338 -1.59 -18.76 -12.44
C LEU A 338 -1.45 -19.76 -13.60
N PHE A 339 -1.24 -19.27 -14.84
CA PHE A 339 -1.30 -20.14 -16.03
C PHE A 339 -0.15 -19.96 -17.02
N ARG A 340 0.70 -18.94 -16.89
CA ARG A 340 1.86 -18.80 -17.78
C ARG A 340 2.77 -20.03 -17.68
N GLY A 341 3.21 -20.54 -18.82
CA GLY A 341 4.07 -21.73 -18.95
C GLY A 341 5.56 -21.43 -18.87
N ALA A 342 6.37 -22.28 -19.49
CA ALA A 342 7.84 -22.20 -19.52
C ALA A 342 8.47 -22.09 -18.12
N ALA A 343 9.32 -21.11 -17.86
CA ALA A 343 10.02 -20.97 -16.57
C ALA A 343 9.05 -20.80 -15.40
N GLU A 344 8.01 -19.95 -15.55
CA GLU A 344 7.03 -19.73 -14.48
C GLU A 344 6.23 -21.01 -14.18
N GLY A 345 5.92 -21.83 -15.20
CA GLY A 345 5.26 -23.13 -15.02
C GLY A 345 6.12 -24.11 -14.21
N LYS A 346 7.44 -24.17 -14.49
CA LYS A 346 8.37 -25.03 -13.74
C LYS A 346 8.49 -24.62 -12.27
N ILE A 347 8.64 -23.31 -12.02
CA ILE A 347 8.73 -22.78 -10.66
C ILE A 347 7.44 -23.10 -9.89
N ARG A 348 6.29 -22.89 -10.51
CA ARG A 348 4.98 -23.17 -9.91
C ARG A 348 4.80 -24.66 -9.60
N GLU A 349 5.13 -25.54 -10.55
CA GLU A 349 5.12 -26.99 -10.35
C GLU A 349 6.00 -27.38 -9.15
N TYR A 350 7.24 -26.87 -9.10
CA TYR A 350 8.17 -27.17 -8.00
C TYR A 350 7.60 -26.73 -6.63
N ILE A 351 7.03 -25.52 -6.55
CA ILE A 351 6.44 -25.00 -5.30
C ILE A 351 5.30 -25.89 -4.82
N ILE A 352 4.48 -26.41 -5.74
CA ILE A 352 3.30 -27.23 -5.38
C ILE A 352 3.70 -28.68 -5.13
N LYS A 353 4.47 -29.28 -6.02
CA LYS A 353 4.76 -30.71 -6.02
C LYS A 353 5.87 -31.11 -5.06
N GLU A 354 6.99 -30.36 -5.05
CA GLU A 354 8.17 -30.70 -4.26
C GLU A 354 8.15 -30.03 -2.88
N LEU A 355 7.76 -28.74 -2.81
CA LEU A 355 7.70 -28.00 -1.54
C LEU A 355 6.35 -28.13 -0.84
N ASN A 356 5.27 -28.25 -1.59
CA ASN A 356 3.91 -28.29 -1.09
C ASN A 356 3.54 -27.11 -0.19
N TYR A 357 3.93 -25.89 -0.57
CA TYR A 357 3.73 -24.71 0.27
C TYR A 357 2.50 -23.87 -0.10
N LEU A 358 1.93 -24.03 -1.31
CA LEU A 358 0.77 -23.26 -1.74
C LEU A 358 -0.50 -23.74 -0.99
N ASP A 359 -1.10 -22.86 -0.20
CA ASP A 359 -2.27 -23.13 0.63
C ASP A 359 -3.58 -22.70 -0.02
N ALA A 360 -3.60 -21.53 -0.66
CA ALA A 360 -4.78 -21.01 -1.34
C ALA A 360 -4.46 -20.08 -2.52
N VAL A 361 -5.42 -20.02 -3.45
CA VAL A 361 -5.45 -19.11 -4.60
C VAL A 361 -6.77 -18.34 -4.55
N ILE A 362 -6.70 -17.01 -4.45
CA ILE A 362 -7.87 -16.14 -4.32
C ILE A 362 -7.88 -15.16 -5.49
N GLY A 363 -8.89 -15.25 -6.37
CA GLY A 363 -9.10 -14.32 -7.46
C GLY A 363 -9.76 -13.05 -6.98
N LEU A 364 -9.22 -11.90 -7.39
CA LEU A 364 -9.76 -10.58 -7.07
C LEU A 364 -10.45 -9.96 -8.27
N PRO A 365 -11.40 -9.02 -8.07
CA PRO A 365 -12.00 -8.27 -9.15
C PRO A 365 -10.97 -7.56 -10.01
N ALA A 366 -11.24 -7.45 -11.32
CA ALA A 366 -10.47 -6.58 -12.19
C ALA A 366 -10.62 -5.11 -11.79
N ASN A 367 -9.70 -4.26 -12.23
CA ASN A 367 -9.78 -2.81 -12.06
C ASN A 367 -9.87 -2.35 -10.57
N LEU A 368 -9.25 -3.10 -9.64
CA LEU A 368 -9.09 -2.71 -8.24
C LEU A 368 -7.88 -1.80 -8.01
N PHE A 369 -6.80 -2.02 -8.74
CA PHE A 369 -5.54 -1.33 -8.54
C PHE A 369 -5.45 -0.07 -9.41
N TYR A 370 -4.90 1.00 -8.85
CA TYR A 370 -4.70 2.24 -9.61
C TYR A 370 -3.80 2.01 -10.83
N GLY A 371 -4.15 2.61 -11.95
CA GLY A 371 -3.34 2.57 -13.17
C GLY A 371 -3.35 1.27 -13.96
N THR A 372 -4.07 0.23 -13.51
CA THR A 372 -4.21 -1.03 -14.24
C THR A 372 -5.62 -1.61 -14.16
N SER A 373 -6.10 -2.16 -15.27
CA SER A 373 -7.36 -2.92 -15.31
C SER A 373 -7.14 -4.44 -15.20
N ILE A 374 -5.88 -4.87 -15.05
CA ILE A 374 -5.53 -6.30 -15.02
C ILE A 374 -6.11 -6.92 -13.73
N PRO A 375 -6.82 -8.06 -13.81
CA PRO A 375 -7.24 -8.79 -12.64
C PRO A 375 -6.02 -9.32 -11.88
N ALA A 376 -6.06 -9.23 -10.55
CA ALA A 376 -5.04 -9.75 -9.65
C ALA A 376 -5.55 -10.95 -8.87
N CYS A 377 -4.64 -11.69 -8.29
CA CYS A 377 -4.91 -12.76 -7.35
C CYS A 377 -4.04 -12.64 -6.11
N ILE A 378 -4.48 -13.24 -5.02
CA ILE A 378 -3.66 -13.45 -3.83
C ILE A 378 -3.26 -14.93 -3.80
N LEU A 379 -1.96 -15.19 -3.65
CA LEU A 379 -1.43 -16.51 -3.35
C LEU A 379 -1.05 -16.57 -1.87
N VAL A 380 -1.53 -17.58 -1.17
CA VAL A 380 -1.22 -17.84 0.24
C VAL A 380 -0.29 -19.04 0.34
N PHE A 381 0.83 -18.89 1.03
CA PHE A 381 1.79 -19.96 1.23
C PHE A 381 2.06 -20.20 2.72
N LYS A 382 2.27 -21.47 3.10
CA LYS A 382 2.66 -21.90 4.44
C LYS A 382 3.68 -23.00 4.31
N LYS A 383 4.79 -22.93 5.03
CA LYS A 383 5.72 -24.07 5.11
C LYS A 383 5.18 -25.22 5.97
N CYS A 384 4.39 -24.89 6.98
CA CYS A 384 3.72 -25.86 7.87
C CYS A 384 2.21 -25.83 7.61
N ARG A 385 1.76 -26.46 6.51
CA ARG A 385 0.35 -26.58 6.16
C ARG A 385 -0.34 -27.63 7.01
N VAL A 386 -1.56 -27.36 7.45
CA VAL A 386 -2.43 -28.33 8.13
C VAL A 386 -3.17 -29.19 7.10
N HIS A 387 -3.60 -28.57 6.00
CA HIS A 387 -4.26 -29.21 4.86
C HIS A 387 -3.22 -29.33 3.73
N ASP A 388 -2.43 -30.38 3.77
CA ASP A 388 -1.30 -30.60 2.88
C ASP A 388 -1.62 -31.47 1.65
N ASP A 389 -2.84 -31.94 1.53
CA ASP A 389 -3.35 -32.79 0.44
C ASP A 389 -4.24 -32.06 -0.58
N ASP A 390 -4.52 -30.76 -0.36
CA ASP A 390 -5.38 -29.95 -1.23
C ASP A 390 -4.91 -28.49 -1.33
N ILE A 391 -5.52 -27.73 -2.26
CA ILE A 391 -5.37 -26.27 -2.39
C ILE A 391 -6.77 -25.65 -2.46
N LEU A 392 -7.01 -24.59 -1.66
CA LEU A 392 -8.27 -23.86 -1.70
C LEU A 392 -8.25 -22.81 -2.82
N PHE A 393 -9.23 -22.86 -3.72
CA PHE A 393 -9.49 -21.84 -4.73
C PHE A 393 -10.72 -21.02 -4.35
N ILE A 394 -10.60 -19.68 -4.41
CA ILE A 394 -11.70 -18.75 -4.16
C ILE A 394 -11.81 -17.81 -5.37
N ASP A 395 -12.97 -17.75 -6.01
CA ASP A 395 -13.26 -16.76 -7.05
C ASP A 395 -14.06 -15.60 -6.46
N ALA A 396 -13.37 -14.54 -6.08
CA ALA A 396 -13.99 -13.29 -5.64
C ALA A 396 -14.04 -12.24 -6.76
N SER A 397 -13.91 -12.63 -8.01
CA SER A 397 -13.87 -11.71 -9.16
C SER A 397 -15.15 -10.87 -9.34
N ALA A 398 -16.28 -11.38 -8.84
CA ALA A 398 -17.57 -10.70 -8.86
C ALA A 398 -17.88 -9.88 -7.59
N GLU A 399 -17.02 -9.93 -6.58
CA GLU A 399 -17.22 -9.29 -5.27
C GLU A 399 -16.73 -7.84 -5.30
N PHE A 400 -17.50 -6.91 -5.87
CA PHE A 400 -17.13 -5.50 -5.90
C PHE A 400 -18.32 -4.57 -6.02
N GLU A 401 -18.09 -3.30 -5.67
CA GLU A 401 -18.96 -2.19 -6.02
C GLU A 401 -18.21 -1.25 -6.98
N LYS A 402 -18.96 -0.59 -7.87
CA LYS A 402 -18.37 0.41 -8.77
C LYS A 402 -18.25 1.75 -8.07
N VAL A 403 -17.03 2.29 -8.03
CA VAL A 403 -16.73 3.63 -7.52
C VAL A 403 -16.08 4.44 -8.64
N GLY A 404 -16.89 5.24 -9.33
CA GLY A 404 -16.44 5.96 -10.53
C GLY A 404 -16.01 5.00 -11.64
N ASN A 405 -14.75 5.09 -12.05
CA ASN A 405 -14.18 4.25 -13.12
C ASN A 405 -13.47 2.99 -12.58
N GLN A 406 -13.48 2.75 -11.28
CA GLN A 406 -12.81 1.62 -10.63
C GLN A 406 -13.79 0.71 -9.91
N ASN A 407 -13.36 -0.50 -9.63
CA ASN A 407 -14.04 -1.42 -8.74
C ASN A 407 -13.44 -1.26 -7.34
N ALA A 408 -14.25 -1.42 -6.31
CA ALA A 408 -13.83 -1.37 -4.91
C ALA A 408 -14.40 -2.55 -4.14
N LEU A 409 -13.61 -3.12 -3.24
CA LEU A 409 -14.07 -4.08 -2.27
C LEU A 409 -14.72 -3.35 -1.10
N THR A 410 -15.80 -3.90 -0.56
CA THR A 410 -16.40 -3.46 0.70
C THR A 410 -15.91 -4.33 1.87
N ASP A 411 -16.18 -3.91 3.11
CA ASP A 411 -15.86 -4.73 4.29
C ASP A 411 -16.64 -6.06 4.29
N ALA A 412 -17.82 -6.12 3.70
CA ALA A 412 -18.57 -7.36 3.52
C ALA A 412 -17.86 -8.33 2.56
N HIS A 413 -17.31 -7.82 1.45
CA HIS A 413 -16.52 -8.63 0.51
C HIS A 413 -15.24 -9.16 1.17
N VAL A 414 -14.54 -8.32 1.94
CA VAL A 414 -13.37 -8.72 2.73
C VAL A 414 -13.74 -9.83 3.71
N ALA A 415 -14.83 -9.65 4.48
CA ALA A 415 -15.30 -10.66 5.43
C ALA A 415 -15.63 -11.99 4.75
N LYS A 416 -16.35 -11.96 3.62
CA LYS A 416 -16.70 -13.17 2.86
C LYS A 416 -15.45 -13.94 2.41
N ILE A 417 -14.46 -13.27 1.85
CA ILE A 417 -13.20 -13.89 1.41
C ILE A 417 -12.48 -14.54 2.60
N VAL A 418 -12.29 -13.76 3.68
CA VAL A 418 -11.55 -14.22 4.87
C VAL A 418 -12.27 -15.35 5.58
N GLU A 419 -13.61 -15.29 5.73
CA GLU A 419 -14.40 -16.35 6.33
C GLU A 419 -14.37 -17.63 5.50
N THR A 420 -14.46 -17.52 4.16
CA THR A 420 -14.35 -18.67 3.26
C THR A 420 -13.00 -19.36 3.40
N TYR A 421 -11.92 -18.55 3.46
CA TYR A 421 -10.60 -19.09 3.70
C TYR A 421 -10.48 -19.77 5.06
N ALA A 422 -11.04 -19.17 6.13
CA ALA A 422 -11.00 -19.73 7.48
C ALA A 422 -11.80 -21.02 7.62
N LYS A 423 -13.00 -21.07 7.04
CA LYS A 423 -13.87 -22.26 7.08
C LYS A 423 -13.36 -23.38 6.20
N ARG A 424 -12.64 -23.05 5.13
CA ARG A 424 -12.08 -23.99 4.14
C ARG A 424 -13.15 -24.98 3.67
N GLU A 425 -14.23 -24.45 3.08
CA GLU A 425 -15.35 -25.22 2.55
C GLU A 425 -15.55 -24.92 1.06
N SER A 426 -15.93 -25.94 0.27
CA SER A 426 -16.35 -25.71 -1.11
C SER A 426 -17.73 -25.04 -1.13
N ILE A 427 -17.84 -23.96 -1.88
CA ILE A 427 -19.08 -23.17 -2.06
C ILE A 427 -19.35 -23.08 -3.55
N ASP A 428 -20.56 -23.49 -3.95
CA ASP A 428 -20.97 -23.47 -5.35
C ASP A 428 -20.70 -22.10 -5.98
N LYS A 429 -20.09 -22.10 -7.19
CA LYS A 429 -19.71 -20.92 -7.98
C LYS A 429 -18.77 -19.92 -7.28
N TYR A 430 -18.20 -20.26 -6.12
CA TYR A 430 -17.40 -19.32 -5.36
C TYR A 430 -16.09 -19.91 -4.83
N ALA A 431 -16.10 -21.13 -4.27
CA ALA A 431 -14.90 -21.74 -3.70
C ALA A 431 -14.85 -23.24 -3.93
N HIS A 432 -13.65 -23.77 -4.19
CA HIS A 432 -13.41 -25.18 -4.41
C HIS A 432 -12.14 -25.63 -3.67
N ILE A 433 -12.22 -26.75 -2.98
CA ILE A 433 -11.06 -27.42 -2.38
C ILE A 433 -10.59 -28.46 -3.41
N ALA A 434 -9.51 -28.15 -4.09
CA ALA A 434 -8.93 -29.02 -5.12
C ALA A 434 -7.88 -29.95 -4.51
N PRO A 435 -8.08 -31.28 -4.52
CA PRO A 435 -7.02 -32.22 -4.18
C PRO A 435 -5.77 -32.02 -5.04
N LEU A 436 -4.58 -32.28 -4.52
CA LEU A 436 -3.33 -32.17 -5.29
C LEU A 436 -3.32 -33.04 -6.56
N SER A 437 -4.08 -34.14 -6.59
CA SER A 437 -4.28 -34.96 -7.79
C SER A 437 -4.98 -34.19 -8.90
N GLU A 438 -6.04 -33.42 -8.58
CA GLU A 438 -6.76 -32.58 -9.54
C GLU A 438 -5.86 -31.46 -10.06
N VAL A 439 -5.03 -30.87 -9.19
CA VAL A 439 -4.05 -29.84 -9.57
C VAL A 439 -2.98 -30.43 -10.52
N ALA A 440 -2.52 -31.65 -10.28
CA ALA A 440 -1.59 -32.35 -11.14
C ALA A 440 -2.22 -32.71 -12.50
N GLU A 441 -3.49 -33.17 -12.54
CA GLU A 441 -4.24 -33.43 -13.79
C GLU A 441 -4.41 -32.16 -14.63
N ASN A 442 -4.43 -30.99 -13.99
CA ASN A 442 -4.43 -29.66 -14.64
C ASN A 442 -3.02 -29.14 -15.00
N ASP A 443 -1.97 -29.98 -15.01
CA ASP A 443 -0.58 -29.59 -15.27
C ASP A 443 -0.08 -28.45 -14.35
N TYR A 444 -0.50 -28.43 -13.11
CA TYR A 444 -0.23 -27.36 -12.13
C TYR A 444 -0.62 -25.96 -12.63
N ASN A 445 -1.59 -25.90 -13.53
CA ASN A 445 -2.21 -24.66 -13.99
C ASN A 445 -3.26 -24.24 -12.96
N LEU A 446 -3.07 -23.08 -12.34
CA LEU A 446 -3.89 -22.56 -11.24
C LEU A 446 -4.98 -21.59 -11.74
N ASN A 447 -5.30 -21.56 -13.04
CA ASN A 447 -6.37 -20.72 -13.53
C ASN A 447 -7.68 -21.06 -12.79
N ILE A 448 -8.22 -20.11 -12.03
CA ILE A 448 -9.33 -20.33 -11.10
C ILE A 448 -10.55 -20.92 -11.79
N ALA A 449 -10.86 -20.50 -13.02
CA ALA A 449 -11.98 -21.03 -13.81
C ALA A 449 -11.87 -22.55 -14.14
N ARG A 450 -10.74 -23.20 -13.87
CA ARG A 450 -10.60 -24.64 -13.98
C ARG A 450 -11.11 -25.39 -12.75
N TYR A 451 -11.23 -24.68 -11.63
CA TYR A 451 -11.57 -25.24 -10.31
C TYR A 451 -12.91 -24.72 -9.78
N VAL A 452 -13.22 -23.47 -10.07
CA VAL A 452 -14.48 -22.83 -9.69
C VAL A 452 -15.27 -22.52 -10.96
N ASP A 453 -16.34 -23.26 -11.19
CA ASP A 453 -17.23 -23.04 -12.35
C ASP A 453 -18.25 -21.96 -11.99
N THR A 454 -18.05 -20.77 -12.53
CA THR A 454 -18.95 -19.61 -12.35
C THR A 454 -19.97 -19.47 -13.47
N PHE A 455 -20.05 -20.48 -14.39
CA PHE A 455 -20.98 -20.45 -15.49
C PHE A 455 -22.45 -20.45 -15.01
N GLU A 456 -23.21 -19.48 -15.45
CA GLU A 456 -24.67 -19.47 -15.30
C GLU A 456 -25.28 -19.87 -16.63
N GLU A 457 -26.08 -20.96 -16.63
CA GLU A 457 -26.90 -21.27 -17.79
C GLU A 457 -27.87 -20.10 -18.03
N GLU A 458 -27.74 -19.41 -19.17
CA GLU A 458 -28.72 -18.45 -19.56
C GLU A 458 -30.07 -19.17 -19.70
N GLU A 459 -31.13 -18.59 -19.13
CA GLU A 459 -32.48 -19.11 -19.36
C GLU A 459 -32.72 -19.23 -20.89
N PRO A 460 -33.15 -20.40 -21.36
CA PRO A 460 -33.35 -20.59 -22.79
C PRO A 460 -34.37 -19.54 -23.30
N VAL A 461 -33.90 -18.70 -24.23
CA VAL A 461 -34.78 -17.69 -24.84
C VAL A 461 -35.91 -18.40 -25.56
N ASP A 462 -37.15 -18.15 -25.15
CA ASP A 462 -38.34 -18.62 -25.86
C ASP A 462 -38.46 -17.86 -27.17
N ILE A 463 -37.85 -18.45 -28.22
CA ILE A 463 -37.83 -17.88 -29.57
C ILE A 463 -39.27 -17.66 -30.09
N ALA A 464 -40.24 -18.48 -29.69
CA ALA A 464 -41.60 -18.33 -30.12
C ALA A 464 -42.30 -17.14 -29.46
N ALA A 465 -42.05 -16.91 -28.18
CA ALA A 465 -42.53 -15.72 -27.46
C ALA A 465 -41.90 -14.44 -28.03
N VAL A 466 -40.59 -14.41 -28.26
CA VAL A 466 -39.88 -13.27 -28.88
C VAL A 466 -40.36 -12.99 -30.28
N ALA A 467 -40.61 -14.03 -31.11
CA ALA A 467 -41.13 -13.86 -32.45
C ALA A 467 -42.57 -13.29 -32.44
N THR A 468 -43.39 -13.70 -31.47
CA THR A 468 -44.74 -13.17 -31.28
C THR A 468 -44.71 -11.69 -30.85
N GLU A 469 -43.83 -11.33 -29.94
CA GLU A 469 -43.65 -9.95 -29.50
C GLU A 469 -43.14 -9.05 -30.65
N LEU A 470 -42.19 -9.57 -31.45
CA LEU A 470 -41.69 -8.86 -32.64
C LEU A 470 -42.79 -8.58 -33.63
N GLN A 471 -43.65 -9.58 -33.92
CA GLN A 471 -44.80 -9.39 -34.85
C GLN A 471 -45.81 -8.36 -34.30
N ALA A 472 -46.04 -8.36 -32.97
CA ALA A 472 -46.92 -7.38 -32.35
C ALA A 472 -46.35 -5.95 -32.44
N LEU A 473 -45.03 -5.80 -32.25
CA LEU A 473 -44.32 -4.52 -32.37
C LEU A 473 -44.32 -4.02 -33.83
N GLU A 474 -44.12 -4.91 -34.83
CA GLU A 474 -44.20 -4.56 -36.26
C GLU A 474 -45.60 -4.07 -36.65
N SER A 475 -46.66 -4.74 -36.14
CA SER A 475 -48.03 -4.30 -36.37
C SER A 475 -48.30 -2.92 -35.75
N ALA A 476 -47.85 -2.71 -34.50
CA ALA A 476 -48.01 -1.41 -33.83
C ALA A 476 -47.21 -0.27 -34.51
N MET A 477 -46.06 -0.58 -35.09
CA MET A 477 -45.29 0.35 -35.92
C MET A 477 -46.10 0.74 -37.19
N GLN A 478 -46.66 -0.24 -37.92
CA GLN A 478 -47.47 0.02 -39.13
C GLN A 478 -48.68 0.89 -38.82
N ASP A 479 -49.37 0.63 -37.70
CA ASP A 479 -50.50 1.44 -37.26
C ASP A 479 -50.12 2.89 -36.93
N THR A 480 -48.93 3.05 -36.28
CA THR A 480 -48.39 4.37 -35.98
C THR A 480 -47.99 5.12 -37.25
N ASP A 481 -47.33 4.44 -38.19
CA ASP A 481 -46.93 5.01 -39.47
C ASP A 481 -48.15 5.45 -40.29
N ALA A 482 -49.21 4.62 -40.33
CA ALA A 482 -50.47 4.96 -40.98
C ALA A 482 -51.16 6.19 -40.34
N THR A 483 -51.09 6.29 -39.03
CA THR A 483 -51.65 7.44 -38.27
C THR A 483 -50.87 8.72 -38.60
N ILE A 484 -49.51 8.65 -38.60
CA ILE A 484 -48.65 9.79 -38.96
C ILE A 484 -48.90 10.20 -40.44
N ALA A 485 -48.98 9.24 -41.33
CA ALA A 485 -49.31 9.52 -42.74
C ALA A 485 -50.67 10.21 -42.89
N GLY A 486 -51.67 9.80 -42.08
CA GLY A 486 -52.97 10.48 -42.01
C GLY A 486 -52.89 11.93 -41.64
N TYR A 487 -52.17 12.23 -40.56
CA TYR A 487 -51.93 13.61 -40.10
C TYR A 487 -51.10 14.43 -41.08
N CYS A 488 -50.09 13.87 -41.71
CA CYS A 488 -49.32 14.55 -42.75
C CYS A 488 -50.22 14.96 -43.94
N LYS A 489 -51.14 14.09 -44.30
CA LYS A 489 -52.13 14.38 -45.42
C LYS A 489 -53.08 15.52 -45.00
N GLU A 490 -53.60 15.54 -43.79
CA GLU A 490 -54.44 16.61 -43.28
C GLU A 490 -53.71 17.97 -43.20
N LEU A 491 -52.44 17.95 -42.88
CA LEU A 491 -51.58 19.16 -42.78
C LEU A 491 -50.98 19.59 -44.16
N GLY A 492 -51.22 18.83 -45.23
CA GLY A 492 -50.64 19.09 -46.56
C GLY A 492 -49.09 18.92 -46.60
N MET A 493 -48.55 18.07 -45.74
CA MET A 493 -47.13 17.76 -45.69
C MET A 493 -46.84 16.39 -46.33
N PRO A 494 -45.65 16.17 -46.91
CA PRO A 494 -45.24 14.83 -47.36
C PRO A 494 -45.09 13.89 -46.17
N SER A 495 -45.55 12.62 -46.29
CA SER A 495 -45.33 11.59 -45.30
C SER A 495 -43.85 11.24 -45.21
N PRO A 496 -43.27 11.02 -44.03
CA PRO A 496 -41.90 10.58 -43.85
C PRO A 496 -41.68 9.07 -44.14
N PHE A 497 -42.76 8.30 -44.37
CA PHE A 497 -42.74 6.86 -44.63
C PHE A 497 -43.30 6.54 -46.01
#